data_09c2afa5740cc74e1aa206f5417087ac
#
_entry.id   09c2afa5740cc74e1aa206f5417087ac
#
_cell.length_a   1.000
_cell.length_b   1.000
_cell.length_c   1.000
_cell.angle_alpha   90.00
_cell.angle_beta   90.00
_cell.angle_gamma   90.00
#
_symmetry.space_group_name_H-M   'P 1'
#
loop_
_entity.id
_entity.type
_entity.pdbx_description
1 polymer ?
#
loop_
_entity_poly.entity_id
_entity_poly.type
_entity_poly.pdbx_seq_one_letter_code
_entity_poly.pdbx_strand_id
1 'polypeptide(L)'
;MTRIGRINGTVLTSLLLVILGTLSCSKGYNKYAEEHYAQGKIFYENMEYGRSIDSFSKVLELAPAGEENNRIYYMRGRSYLKDRQYDKAIYDFSKALELTEEGDKNLRFLILEMRGDAYSGKSTWVNAIQDYSVALTLQWEHENVKYVYLNRGWAFLNNGDVEPAIKDFTKAISIDSKLAEAYYGRGTAWLNKRDPQRALEDAKEALKLKPDVAKYDDFVYEISSGTKRK
;
A
#
# COMPACT_ATOMS: atom_id res chain seq x y z
N MET A 1 41.81 -24.10 -6.90
CA MET A 1 41.26 -24.75 -5.65
C MET A 1 40.89 -23.64 -4.67
N THR A 2 39.68 -23.18 -4.71
CA THR A 2 39.14 -22.11 -3.84
C THR A 2 38.18 -22.76 -2.83
N ARG A 3 38.54 -22.63 -1.54
CA ARG A 3 37.75 -23.15 -0.42
C ARG A 3 36.45 -22.36 -0.27
N ILE A 4 35.33 -23.02 -0.44
CA ILE A 4 34.02 -22.52 -0.07
C ILE A 4 33.91 -22.64 1.47
N GLY A 5 33.88 -21.50 2.17
CA GLY A 5 33.69 -21.45 3.61
C GLY A 5 32.28 -21.94 3.99
N ARG A 6 32.23 -22.96 4.81
CA ARG A 6 30.98 -23.39 5.50
C ARG A 6 30.52 -22.27 6.42
N ILE A 7 29.34 -21.72 6.15
CA ILE A 7 28.64 -20.83 7.07
C ILE A 7 28.13 -21.72 8.22
N ASN A 8 28.65 -21.48 9.44
CA ASN A 8 28.32 -22.23 10.63
C ASN A 8 26.83 -22.08 10.98
N GLY A 9 26.13 -23.21 11.16
CA GLY A 9 24.72 -23.28 11.53
C GLY A 9 24.32 -22.60 12.85
N THR A 10 25.28 -22.09 13.62
CA THR A 10 25.05 -21.35 14.89
C THR A 10 24.61 -19.90 14.69
N VAL A 11 24.86 -19.29 13.51
CA VAL A 11 24.42 -17.91 13.22
C VAL A 11 22.95 -17.87 12.81
N LEU A 12 22.44 -18.93 12.17
CA LEU A 12 21.01 -19.00 11.81
C LEU A 12 20.11 -19.18 13.05
N THR A 13 20.58 -19.88 14.08
CA THR A 13 19.79 -20.10 15.31
C THR A 13 19.72 -18.87 16.21
N SER A 14 20.73 -18.01 16.20
CA SER A 14 20.73 -16.77 16.98
C SER A 14 19.90 -15.66 16.33
N LEU A 15 19.79 -15.59 14.99
CA LEU A 15 18.90 -14.66 14.31
C LEU A 15 17.42 -15.05 14.45
N LEU A 16 17.11 -16.36 14.51
CA LEU A 16 15.73 -16.82 14.77
C LEU A 16 15.25 -16.43 16.18
N LEU A 17 16.14 -16.38 17.18
CA LEU A 17 15.78 -16.08 18.58
C LEU A 17 15.52 -14.59 18.83
N VAL A 18 16.08 -13.67 18.03
CA VAL A 18 15.89 -12.22 18.19
C VAL A 18 14.58 -11.75 17.54
N ILE A 19 14.06 -12.47 16.53
CA ILE A 19 12.78 -12.15 15.85
C ILE A 19 11.57 -12.68 16.65
N LEU A 20 11.75 -13.64 17.54
CA LEU A 20 10.69 -14.22 18.37
C LEU A 20 10.22 -13.31 19.53
N GLY A 21 10.86 -12.16 19.74
CA GLY A 21 10.66 -11.33 20.94
C GLY A 21 9.38 -10.45 20.98
N THR A 22 8.54 -10.40 19.95
CA THR A 22 7.43 -9.44 19.91
C THR A 22 6.03 -10.02 19.84
N LEU A 23 5.87 -11.34 19.75
CA LEU A 23 4.56 -12.01 19.82
C LEU A 23 4.35 -12.78 21.13
N SER A 24 5.28 -12.70 22.05
CA SER A 24 5.27 -13.47 23.30
C SER A 24 4.24 -12.99 24.34
N CYS A 25 3.12 -12.36 23.94
CA CYS A 25 2.13 -11.90 24.90
C CYS A 25 0.67 -12.16 24.52
N SER A 26 0.38 -12.99 23.52
CA SER A 26 -1.00 -13.41 23.26
C SER A 26 -1.22 -14.86 23.69
N LYS A 27 -2.07 -15.04 24.68
CA LYS A 27 -2.53 -16.33 25.20
C LYS A 27 -3.31 -17.09 24.13
N GLY A 28 -2.63 -17.77 23.18
CA GLY A 28 -3.41 -18.57 22.24
C GLY A 28 -2.66 -19.16 21.05
N TYR A 29 -1.56 -18.57 20.63
CA TYR A 29 -0.80 -19.13 19.51
C TYR A 29 0.14 -20.25 19.99
N ASN A 30 0.12 -21.40 19.31
CA ASN A 30 1.10 -22.41 19.53
C ASN A 30 2.40 -22.09 18.77
N LYS A 31 3.50 -22.75 19.13
CA LYS A 31 4.82 -22.54 18.52
C LYS A 31 4.80 -22.68 16.99
N TYR A 32 3.98 -23.56 16.45
CA TYR A 32 3.88 -23.77 14.99
C TYR A 32 3.22 -22.57 14.29
N ALA A 33 2.21 -21.95 14.90
CA ALA A 33 1.58 -20.75 14.37
C ALA A 33 2.58 -19.57 14.34
N GLU A 34 3.40 -19.42 15.39
CA GLU A 34 4.46 -18.40 15.46
C GLU A 34 5.53 -18.61 14.36
N GLU A 35 5.96 -19.84 14.15
CA GLU A 35 6.90 -20.20 13.09
C GLU A 35 6.35 -19.85 11.70
N HIS A 36 5.09 -20.22 11.42
CA HIS A 36 4.44 -19.88 10.15
C HIS A 36 4.25 -18.37 9.98
N TYR A 37 3.91 -17.64 11.06
CA TYR A 37 3.82 -16.19 11.00
C TYR A 37 5.14 -15.53 10.62
N ALA A 38 6.25 -15.96 11.25
CA ALA A 38 7.58 -15.47 10.93
C ALA A 38 7.98 -15.79 9.48
N GLN A 39 7.70 -17.02 9.02
CA GLN A 39 7.94 -17.41 7.62
C GLN A 39 7.13 -16.57 6.65
N GLY A 40 5.85 -16.34 6.93
CA GLY A 40 4.98 -15.51 6.10
C GLY A 40 5.51 -14.11 5.90
N LYS A 41 6.06 -13.48 6.94
CA LYS A 41 6.72 -12.17 6.86
C LYS A 41 7.96 -12.21 5.98
N ILE A 42 8.84 -13.20 6.18
CA ILE A 42 10.06 -13.37 5.38
C ILE A 42 9.71 -13.54 3.89
N PHE A 43 8.73 -14.39 3.57
CA PHE A 43 8.30 -14.57 2.19
C PHE A 43 7.70 -13.30 1.57
N TYR A 44 6.97 -12.51 2.37
CA TYR A 44 6.44 -11.22 1.92
C TYR A 44 7.57 -10.23 1.56
N GLU A 45 8.59 -10.13 2.42
CA GLU A 45 9.76 -9.27 2.20
C GLU A 45 10.57 -9.71 0.98
N ASN A 46 10.65 -11.01 0.72
CA ASN A 46 11.29 -11.58 -0.47
C ASN A 46 10.41 -11.52 -1.72
N MET A 47 9.23 -10.90 -1.67
CA MET A 47 8.25 -10.83 -2.78
C MET A 47 7.70 -12.20 -3.21
N GLU A 48 7.84 -13.23 -2.36
CA GLU A 48 7.32 -14.58 -2.58
C GLU A 48 5.86 -14.67 -2.08
N TYR A 49 4.97 -13.88 -2.70
CA TYR A 49 3.63 -13.61 -2.15
C TYR A 49 2.77 -14.87 -2.03
N GLY A 50 2.86 -15.81 -2.95
CA GLY A 50 2.15 -17.09 -2.85
C GLY A 50 2.53 -17.87 -1.58
N ARG A 51 3.83 -18.00 -1.30
CA ARG A 51 4.33 -18.69 -0.09
C ARG A 51 3.97 -17.91 1.18
N SER A 52 3.96 -16.58 1.11
CA SER A 52 3.48 -15.73 2.20
C SER A 52 2.01 -15.99 2.53
N ILE A 53 1.15 -16.08 1.50
CA ILE A 53 -0.27 -16.42 1.64
C ILE A 53 -0.46 -17.78 2.30
N ASP A 54 0.28 -18.81 1.84
CA ASP A 54 0.20 -20.16 2.40
C ASP A 54 0.59 -20.16 3.89
N SER A 55 1.67 -19.45 4.23
CA SER A 55 2.14 -19.36 5.61
C SER A 55 1.13 -18.68 6.54
N PHE A 56 0.57 -17.51 6.14
CA PHE A 56 -0.47 -16.87 6.95
C PHE A 56 -1.77 -17.66 6.99
N SER A 57 -2.13 -18.38 5.93
CA SER A 57 -3.28 -19.29 5.93
C SER A 57 -3.10 -20.39 6.96
N LYS A 58 -1.87 -20.93 7.07
CA LYS A 58 -1.56 -21.94 8.08
C LYS A 58 -1.66 -21.39 9.50
N VAL A 59 -1.25 -20.13 9.72
CA VAL A 59 -1.47 -19.47 11.01
C VAL A 59 -2.96 -19.43 11.35
N LEU A 60 -3.83 -19.02 10.43
CA LEU A 60 -5.28 -18.95 10.66
C LEU A 60 -5.94 -20.31 10.89
N GLU A 61 -5.37 -21.41 10.34
CA GLU A 61 -5.82 -22.77 10.63
C GLU A 61 -5.42 -23.24 12.04
N LEU A 62 -4.27 -22.80 12.52
CA LEU A 62 -3.68 -23.24 13.81
C LEU A 62 -4.09 -22.33 14.96
N ALA A 63 -4.54 -21.11 14.67
CA ALA A 63 -4.93 -20.12 15.67
C ALA A 63 -6.38 -20.31 16.09
N PRO A 64 -6.70 -20.12 17.39
CA PRO A 64 -8.09 -20.02 17.82
C PRO A 64 -8.74 -18.81 17.14
N ALA A 65 -10.05 -18.89 16.87
CA ALA A 65 -10.80 -17.76 16.36
C ALA A 65 -10.85 -16.65 17.43
N GLY A 66 -10.48 -15.41 17.03
CA GLY A 66 -10.47 -14.28 17.95
C GLY A 66 -9.97 -12.99 17.33
N GLU A 67 -10.02 -11.92 18.12
CA GLU A 67 -9.59 -10.57 17.73
C GLU A 67 -8.10 -10.53 17.33
N GLU A 68 -7.28 -11.37 17.92
CA GLU A 68 -5.85 -11.47 17.62
C GLU A 68 -5.56 -11.82 16.16
N ASN A 69 -6.54 -12.41 15.45
CA ASN A 69 -6.42 -12.75 14.04
C ASN A 69 -6.50 -11.52 13.10
N ASN A 70 -6.87 -10.35 13.59
CA ASN A 70 -6.96 -9.13 12.78
C ASN A 70 -5.65 -8.85 12.03
N ARG A 71 -4.51 -8.97 12.71
CA ARG A 71 -3.18 -8.76 12.11
C ARG A 71 -2.81 -9.84 11.10
N ILE A 72 -3.26 -11.08 11.30
CA ILE A 72 -2.98 -12.18 10.37
C ILE A 72 -3.76 -11.96 9.08
N TYR A 73 -5.07 -11.64 9.19
CA TYR A 73 -5.86 -11.26 8.03
C TYR A 73 -5.27 -10.05 7.31
N TYR A 74 -4.84 -9.02 8.04
CA TYR A 74 -4.17 -7.86 7.44
C TYR A 74 -2.92 -8.25 6.66
N MET A 75 -2.03 -9.07 7.22
CA MET A 75 -0.79 -9.50 6.57
C MET A 75 -1.07 -10.40 5.35
N ARG A 76 -2.03 -11.32 5.44
CA ARG A 76 -2.42 -12.14 4.30
C ARG A 76 -3.10 -11.32 3.21
N GLY A 77 -3.95 -10.39 3.59
CA GLY A 77 -4.57 -9.41 2.68
C GLY A 77 -3.55 -8.60 1.91
N ARG A 78 -2.46 -8.15 2.57
CA ARG A 78 -1.34 -7.47 1.90
C ARG A 78 -0.66 -8.37 0.88
N SER A 79 -0.46 -9.65 1.20
CA SER A 79 0.13 -10.62 0.28
C SER A 79 -0.77 -10.85 -0.92
N TYR A 80 -2.09 -11.02 -0.72
CA TYR A 80 -3.07 -11.09 -1.80
C TYR A 80 -3.09 -9.82 -2.68
N LEU A 81 -2.99 -8.63 -2.06
CA LEU A 81 -2.95 -7.36 -2.80
C LEU A 81 -1.72 -7.31 -3.73
N LYS A 82 -0.54 -7.68 -3.22
CA LYS A 82 0.71 -7.72 -4.01
C LYS A 82 0.67 -8.77 -5.12
N ASP A 83 -0.02 -9.89 -4.87
CA ASP A 83 -0.26 -10.95 -5.85
C ASP A 83 -1.45 -10.65 -6.79
N ARG A 84 -2.02 -9.45 -6.71
CA ARG A 84 -3.17 -8.97 -7.50
C ARG A 84 -4.44 -9.80 -7.36
N GLN A 85 -4.57 -10.56 -6.27
CA GLN A 85 -5.78 -11.29 -5.91
C GLN A 85 -6.74 -10.38 -5.13
N TYR A 86 -7.22 -9.32 -5.79
CA TYR A 86 -7.91 -8.20 -5.13
C TYR A 86 -9.16 -8.60 -4.34
N ASP A 87 -9.96 -9.54 -4.83
CA ASP A 87 -11.16 -10.00 -4.12
C ASP A 87 -10.82 -10.65 -2.78
N LYS A 88 -9.75 -11.47 -2.75
CA LYS A 88 -9.28 -12.11 -1.52
C LYS A 88 -8.65 -11.09 -0.58
N ALA A 89 -7.92 -10.11 -1.12
CA ALA A 89 -7.38 -9.01 -0.33
C ALA A 89 -8.50 -8.21 0.36
N ILE A 90 -9.56 -7.84 -0.39
CA ILE A 90 -10.72 -7.12 0.15
C ILE A 90 -11.42 -7.94 1.23
N TYR A 91 -11.59 -9.25 1.02
CA TYR A 91 -12.16 -10.13 2.04
C TYR A 91 -11.33 -10.13 3.32
N ASP A 92 -10.02 -10.34 3.21
CA ASP A 92 -9.11 -10.39 4.36
C ASP A 92 -9.03 -9.05 5.09
N PHE A 93 -8.93 -7.93 4.37
CA PHE A 93 -8.97 -6.60 5.00
C PHE A 93 -10.31 -6.30 5.67
N SER A 94 -11.42 -6.78 5.12
CA SER A 94 -12.73 -6.63 5.74
C SER A 94 -12.82 -7.43 7.04
N LYS A 95 -12.28 -8.66 7.07
CA LYS A 95 -12.18 -9.47 8.28
C LYS A 95 -11.23 -8.83 9.31
N ALA A 96 -10.10 -8.30 8.86
CA ALA A 96 -9.19 -7.58 9.74
C ALA A 96 -9.89 -6.37 10.40
N LEU A 97 -10.65 -5.60 9.62
CA LEU A 97 -11.36 -4.42 10.12
C LEU A 97 -12.48 -4.79 11.11
N GLU A 98 -13.21 -5.87 10.84
CA GLU A 98 -14.26 -6.41 11.72
C GLU A 98 -13.69 -6.81 13.10
N LEU A 99 -12.51 -7.43 13.11
CA LEU A 99 -11.83 -7.90 14.32
C LEU A 99 -10.99 -6.82 15.02
N THR A 100 -10.84 -5.65 14.45
CA THR A 100 -10.01 -4.58 15.01
C THR A 100 -10.88 -3.64 15.85
N GLU A 101 -10.51 -3.47 17.13
CA GLU A 101 -11.19 -2.54 18.02
C GLU A 101 -11.28 -1.13 17.43
N GLU A 102 -12.38 -0.43 17.70
CA GLU A 102 -12.57 0.95 17.21
C GLU A 102 -11.50 1.91 17.72
N GLY A 103 -10.95 1.64 18.90
CA GLY A 103 -9.88 2.41 19.52
C GLY A 103 -8.52 2.28 18.84
N ASP A 104 -8.25 1.17 18.13
CA ASP A 104 -7.00 0.99 17.38
C ASP A 104 -7.07 1.74 16.04
N LYS A 105 -7.07 3.07 16.12
CA LYS A 105 -7.15 3.95 14.95
C LYS A 105 -6.00 3.74 13.97
N ASN A 106 -4.82 3.35 14.49
CA ASN A 106 -3.65 3.15 13.64
C ASN A 106 -3.81 1.92 12.75
N LEU A 107 -4.17 0.78 13.32
CA LEU A 107 -4.38 -0.44 12.52
C LEU A 107 -5.59 -0.28 11.59
N ARG A 108 -6.68 0.34 12.04
CA ARG A 108 -7.85 0.64 11.20
C ARG A 108 -7.49 1.53 10.01
N PHE A 109 -6.64 2.57 10.22
CA PHE A 109 -6.11 3.41 9.14
C PHE A 109 -5.38 2.57 8.09
N LEU A 110 -4.41 1.73 8.52
CA LEU A 110 -3.62 0.89 7.62
C LEU A 110 -4.47 -0.13 6.86
N ILE A 111 -5.46 -0.73 7.51
CA ILE A 111 -6.38 -1.68 6.86
C ILE A 111 -7.20 -0.97 5.79
N LEU A 112 -7.77 0.19 6.09
CA LEU A 112 -8.59 0.96 5.15
C LEU A 112 -7.77 1.48 3.97
N GLU A 113 -6.54 1.96 4.20
CA GLU A 113 -5.60 2.32 3.14
C GLU A 113 -5.41 1.15 2.17
N MET A 114 -5.04 -0.02 2.68
CA MET A 114 -4.78 -1.21 1.86
C MET A 114 -6.04 -1.78 1.18
N ARG A 115 -7.21 -1.69 1.83
CA ARG A 115 -8.47 -2.11 1.21
C ARG A 115 -8.89 -1.15 0.11
N GLY A 116 -8.67 0.14 0.29
CA GLY A 116 -8.81 1.15 -0.75
C GLY A 116 -7.92 0.87 -1.96
N ASP A 117 -6.65 0.48 -1.73
CA ASP A 117 -5.74 0.06 -2.80
C ASP A 117 -6.26 -1.18 -3.54
N ALA A 118 -6.81 -2.16 -2.82
CA ALA A 118 -7.40 -3.34 -3.44
C ALA A 118 -8.65 -3.00 -4.27
N TYR A 119 -9.52 -2.12 -3.79
CA TYR A 119 -10.65 -1.60 -4.58
C TYR A 119 -10.19 -0.83 -5.81
N SER A 120 -9.14 -0.01 -5.69
CA SER A 120 -8.52 0.69 -6.83
C SER A 120 -7.98 -0.29 -7.87
N GLY A 121 -7.31 -1.36 -7.42
CA GLY A 121 -6.83 -2.43 -8.29
C GLY A 121 -7.93 -3.15 -9.07
N LYS A 122 -9.16 -3.20 -8.50
CA LYS A 122 -10.38 -3.69 -9.17
C LYS A 122 -11.09 -2.63 -10.02
N SER A 123 -10.62 -1.40 -10.03
CA SER A 123 -11.32 -0.25 -10.64
C SER A 123 -12.70 0.02 -10.02
N THR A 124 -12.92 -0.36 -8.76
CA THR A 124 -14.12 -0.03 -7.99
C THR A 124 -13.90 1.27 -7.21
N TRP A 125 -13.83 2.37 -7.96
CA TRP A 125 -13.35 3.67 -7.48
C TRP A 125 -14.16 4.24 -6.32
N VAL A 126 -15.49 4.10 -6.33
CA VAL A 126 -16.36 4.60 -5.26
C VAL A 126 -16.02 3.96 -3.91
N ASN A 127 -15.78 2.63 -3.89
CA ASN A 127 -15.40 1.93 -2.67
C ASN A 127 -13.99 2.35 -2.19
N ALA A 128 -13.05 2.53 -3.12
CA ALA A 128 -11.72 3.03 -2.81
C ALA A 128 -11.77 4.43 -2.17
N ILE A 129 -12.53 5.36 -2.78
CA ILE A 129 -12.74 6.72 -2.28
C ILE A 129 -13.33 6.69 -0.86
N GLN A 130 -14.30 5.80 -0.61
CA GLN A 130 -14.92 5.66 0.70
C GLN A 130 -13.90 5.21 1.75
N ASP A 131 -13.13 4.16 1.49
CA ASP A 131 -12.14 3.63 2.42
C ASP A 131 -11.04 4.66 2.74
N TYR A 132 -10.47 5.30 1.71
CA TYR A 132 -9.49 6.36 1.91
C TYR A 132 -10.07 7.55 2.69
N SER A 133 -11.33 7.89 2.45
CA SER A 133 -11.97 9.01 3.15
C SER A 133 -12.14 8.71 4.63
N VAL A 134 -12.55 7.48 4.98
CA VAL A 134 -12.62 7.04 6.38
C VAL A 134 -11.22 7.00 7.01
N ALA A 135 -10.22 6.46 6.32
CA ALA A 135 -8.84 6.45 6.80
C ALA A 135 -8.36 7.86 7.20
N LEU A 136 -8.60 8.85 6.34
CA LEU A 136 -8.22 10.25 6.60
C LEU A 136 -8.94 10.89 7.80
N THR A 137 -10.11 10.38 8.22
CA THR A 137 -10.77 10.83 9.44
C THR A 137 -10.18 10.22 10.71
N LEU A 138 -9.53 9.05 10.59
CA LEU A 138 -8.97 8.33 11.73
C LEU A 138 -7.61 8.88 12.16
N GLN A 139 -6.73 9.13 11.19
CA GLN A 139 -5.34 9.49 11.45
C GLN A 139 -4.79 10.44 10.38
N TRP A 140 -4.99 11.74 10.56
CA TRP A 140 -4.48 12.75 9.64
C TRP A 140 -2.98 13.06 9.82
N GLU A 141 -2.35 12.65 10.94
CA GLU A 141 -0.91 12.82 11.21
C GLU A 141 -0.07 11.58 10.87
N HIS A 142 -0.69 10.52 10.34
CA HIS A 142 0.05 9.31 9.97
C HIS A 142 1.05 9.61 8.85
N GLU A 143 2.24 8.98 8.90
CA GLU A 143 3.30 9.19 7.91
C GLU A 143 2.87 8.90 6.46
N ASN A 144 1.92 7.97 6.28
CA ASN A 144 1.37 7.59 4.97
C ASN A 144 0.25 8.52 4.47
N VAL A 145 -0.19 9.49 5.26
CA VAL A 145 -1.37 10.30 4.92
C VAL A 145 -1.25 10.99 3.54
N LYS A 146 -0.03 11.38 3.14
CA LYS A 146 0.24 11.93 1.80
C LYS A 146 -0.08 10.94 0.68
N TYR A 147 0.19 9.65 0.90
CA TYR A 147 -0.12 8.60 -0.09
C TYR A 147 -1.62 8.30 -0.14
N VAL A 148 -2.31 8.38 0.99
CA VAL A 148 -3.78 8.23 1.00
C VAL A 148 -4.44 9.36 0.21
N TYR A 149 -4.00 10.61 0.37
CA TYR A 149 -4.46 11.72 -0.50
C TYR A 149 -4.11 11.47 -1.97
N LEU A 150 -2.87 11.03 -2.26
CA LEU A 150 -2.44 10.70 -3.63
C LEU A 150 -3.35 9.63 -4.25
N ASN A 151 -3.56 8.52 -3.56
CA ASN A 151 -4.32 7.37 -4.06
C ASN A 151 -5.82 7.70 -4.18
N ARG A 152 -6.39 8.48 -3.22
CA ARG A 152 -7.77 8.96 -3.34
C ARG A 152 -7.92 9.96 -4.49
N GLY A 153 -6.94 10.81 -4.71
CA GLY A 153 -6.88 11.70 -5.87
C GLY A 153 -6.93 10.93 -7.18
N TRP A 154 -6.17 9.86 -7.31
CA TRP A 154 -6.25 8.97 -8.47
C TRP A 154 -7.60 8.25 -8.58
N ALA A 155 -8.17 7.79 -7.47
CA ALA A 155 -9.49 7.17 -7.46
C ALA A 155 -10.57 8.16 -7.91
N PHE A 156 -10.56 9.40 -7.42
CA PHE A 156 -11.45 10.46 -7.90
C PHE A 156 -11.29 10.72 -9.39
N LEU A 157 -10.05 10.86 -9.87
CA LEU A 157 -9.79 11.16 -11.28
C LEU A 157 -10.31 10.03 -12.19
N ASN A 158 -10.08 8.78 -11.81
CA ASN A 158 -10.58 7.62 -12.56
C ASN A 158 -12.10 7.44 -12.45
N ASN A 159 -12.72 7.97 -11.39
CA ASN A 159 -14.19 8.02 -11.26
C ASN A 159 -14.83 9.19 -12.07
N GLY A 160 -14.01 10.11 -12.61
CA GLY A 160 -14.46 11.29 -13.33
C GLY A 160 -14.61 12.56 -12.46
N ASP A 161 -14.30 12.48 -11.18
CA ASP A 161 -14.42 13.56 -10.19
C ASP A 161 -13.17 14.45 -10.17
N VAL A 162 -13.00 15.28 -11.19
CA VAL A 162 -11.74 16.01 -11.44
C VAL A 162 -11.41 17.03 -10.35
N GLU A 163 -12.38 17.83 -9.87
CA GLU A 163 -12.17 18.82 -8.83
C GLU A 163 -11.72 18.23 -7.48
N PRO A 164 -12.37 17.18 -6.95
CA PRO A 164 -11.88 16.46 -5.77
C PRO A 164 -10.47 15.90 -5.96
N ALA A 165 -10.15 15.37 -7.14
CA ALA A 165 -8.80 14.87 -7.45
C ALA A 165 -7.73 15.98 -7.34
N ILE A 166 -7.97 17.15 -7.93
CA ILE A 166 -7.06 18.31 -7.84
C ILE A 166 -6.84 18.72 -6.38
N LYS A 167 -7.90 18.74 -5.57
CA LYS A 167 -7.78 19.06 -4.13
C LYS A 167 -6.90 18.05 -3.39
N ASP A 168 -7.10 16.78 -3.65
CA ASP A 168 -6.34 15.72 -2.99
C ASP A 168 -4.86 15.73 -3.41
N PHE A 169 -4.55 15.83 -4.69
CA PHE A 169 -3.17 15.98 -5.14
C PHE A 169 -2.50 17.24 -4.57
N THR A 170 -3.24 18.36 -4.49
CA THR A 170 -2.73 19.59 -3.87
C THR A 170 -2.44 19.38 -2.39
N LYS A 171 -3.29 18.62 -1.69
CA LYS A 171 -3.06 18.29 -0.29
C LYS A 171 -1.84 17.38 -0.12
N ALA A 172 -1.67 16.37 -0.98
CA ALA A 172 -0.49 15.50 -0.99
C ALA A 172 0.81 16.32 -1.19
N ILE A 173 0.81 17.25 -2.15
CA ILE A 173 1.93 18.18 -2.41
C ILE A 173 2.19 19.08 -1.21
N SER A 174 1.17 19.56 -0.53
CA SER A 174 1.33 20.42 0.66
C SER A 174 1.98 19.70 1.84
N ILE A 175 1.82 18.37 1.93
CA ILE A 175 2.44 17.53 2.95
C ILE A 175 3.87 17.14 2.53
N ASP A 176 4.06 16.82 1.26
CA ASP A 176 5.36 16.47 0.71
C ASP A 176 5.55 17.12 -0.68
N SER A 177 6.23 18.25 -0.69
CA SER A 177 6.51 19.00 -1.92
C SER A 177 7.48 18.29 -2.88
N LYS A 178 8.06 17.14 -2.48
CA LYS A 178 8.94 16.32 -3.34
C LYS A 178 8.21 15.10 -3.93
N LEU A 179 6.92 14.98 -3.70
CA LEU A 179 6.11 13.87 -4.22
C LEU A 179 5.78 14.09 -5.70
N ALA A 180 6.72 13.76 -6.59
CA ALA A 180 6.60 13.96 -8.04
C ALA A 180 5.30 13.37 -8.63
N GLU A 181 4.84 12.24 -8.10
CA GLU A 181 3.62 11.57 -8.56
C GLU A 181 2.35 12.38 -8.29
N ALA A 182 2.34 13.19 -7.23
CA ALA A 182 1.20 14.08 -6.95
C ALA A 182 1.13 15.25 -7.94
N TYR A 183 2.26 15.81 -8.37
CA TYR A 183 2.30 16.79 -9.46
C TYR A 183 1.84 16.17 -10.78
N TYR A 184 2.34 14.97 -11.11
CA TYR A 184 1.89 14.26 -12.32
C TYR A 184 0.38 14.00 -12.29
N GLY A 185 -0.17 13.54 -11.15
CA GLY A 185 -1.60 13.33 -10.96
C GLY A 185 -2.41 14.63 -11.13
N ARG A 186 -1.94 15.74 -10.51
CA ARG A 186 -2.61 17.04 -10.61
C ARG A 186 -2.54 17.60 -12.02
N GLY A 187 -1.41 17.48 -12.70
CA GLY A 187 -1.25 17.85 -14.11
C GLY A 187 -2.20 17.08 -15.02
N THR A 188 -2.35 15.77 -14.79
CA THR A 188 -3.34 14.94 -15.51
C THR A 188 -4.77 15.44 -15.26
N ALA A 189 -5.10 15.80 -14.03
CA ALA A 189 -6.40 16.35 -13.69
C ALA A 189 -6.65 17.72 -14.36
N TRP A 190 -5.62 18.58 -14.47
CA TRP A 190 -5.72 19.83 -15.20
C TRP A 190 -5.95 19.62 -16.70
N LEU A 191 -5.33 18.60 -17.32
CA LEU A 191 -5.64 18.26 -18.72
C LEU A 191 -7.10 17.86 -18.90
N ASN A 192 -7.65 17.07 -17.96
CA ASN A 192 -9.07 16.71 -18.01
C ASN A 192 -9.99 17.93 -17.87
N LYS A 193 -9.53 18.98 -17.17
CA LYS A 193 -10.20 20.29 -17.13
C LYS A 193 -9.94 21.17 -18.35
N ARG A 194 -9.17 20.70 -19.33
CA ARG A 194 -8.75 21.47 -20.50
C ARG A 194 -7.91 22.72 -20.16
N ASP A 195 -7.08 22.59 -19.12
CA ASP A 195 -6.12 23.62 -18.71
C ASP A 195 -4.68 23.12 -18.93
N PRO A 196 -4.18 23.13 -20.18
CA PRO A 196 -2.87 22.62 -20.51
C PRO A 196 -1.74 23.46 -19.90
N GLN A 197 -2.00 24.71 -19.53
CA GLN A 197 -1.00 25.59 -18.98
C GLN A 197 -0.60 25.18 -17.57
N ARG A 198 -1.59 24.97 -16.67
CA ARG A 198 -1.33 24.40 -15.34
C ARG A 198 -0.84 22.97 -15.39
N ALA A 199 -1.34 22.20 -16.34
CA ALA A 199 -0.84 20.83 -16.55
C ALA A 199 0.65 20.80 -16.89
N LEU A 200 1.14 21.72 -17.75
CA LEU A 200 2.54 21.80 -18.14
C LEU A 200 3.45 22.24 -16.98
N GLU A 201 2.96 23.16 -16.12
CA GLU A 201 3.69 23.57 -14.91
C GLU A 201 3.92 22.38 -13.98
N ASP A 202 2.87 21.62 -13.69
CA ASP A 202 2.94 20.43 -12.85
C ASP A 202 3.79 19.31 -13.49
N ALA A 203 3.67 19.11 -14.81
CA ALA A 203 4.49 18.14 -15.54
C ALA A 203 5.99 18.44 -15.44
N LYS A 204 6.37 19.72 -15.59
CA LYS A 204 7.76 20.17 -15.45
C LYS A 204 8.28 19.97 -14.01
N GLU A 205 7.46 20.24 -13.00
CA GLU A 205 7.88 20.03 -11.62
C GLU A 205 8.04 18.54 -11.30
N ALA A 206 7.14 17.68 -11.80
CA ALA A 206 7.29 16.22 -11.68
C ALA A 206 8.59 15.72 -12.33
N LEU A 207 8.91 16.17 -13.54
CA LEU A 207 10.14 15.83 -14.26
C LEU A 207 11.39 16.33 -13.54
N LYS A 208 11.38 17.56 -13.04
CA LYS A 208 12.48 18.15 -12.25
C LYS A 208 12.77 17.35 -10.98
N LEU A 209 11.73 16.88 -10.29
CA LEU A 209 11.87 16.07 -9.07
C LEU A 209 12.37 14.66 -9.33
N LYS A 210 12.03 14.06 -10.46
CA LYS A 210 12.45 12.70 -10.88
C LYS A 210 12.78 12.65 -12.38
N PRO A 211 13.95 13.15 -12.80
CA PRO A 211 14.31 13.25 -14.21
C PRO A 211 14.48 11.91 -14.90
N ASP A 212 14.81 10.86 -14.16
CA ASP A 212 15.04 9.51 -14.71
C ASP A 212 13.74 8.73 -14.97
N VAL A 213 12.57 9.31 -14.67
CA VAL A 213 11.27 8.68 -14.88
C VAL A 213 10.68 9.10 -16.23
N ALA A 214 10.87 8.26 -17.25
CA ALA A 214 10.50 8.55 -18.65
C ALA A 214 9.05 9.06 -18.81
N LYS A 215 8.09 8.53 -18.04
CA LYS A 215 6.68 8.98 -18.11
C LYS A 215 6.50 10.48 -17.84
N TYR A 216 7.39 11.15 -17.10
CA TYR A 216 7.28 12.59 -16.82
C TYR A 216 7.84 13.43 -17.99
N ASP A 217 8.91 12.95 -18.62
CA ASP A 217 9.41 13.59 -19.87
C ASP A 217 8.40 13.44 -21.01
N ASP A 218 7.83 12.24 -21.18
CA ASP A 218 6.78 12.01 -22.17
C ASP A 218 5.56 12.89 -21.91
N PHE A 219 5.18 13.09 -20.66
CA PHE A 219 4.05 13.94 -20.29
C PHE A 219 4.29 15.42 -20.63
N VAL A 220 5.49 15.95 -20.35
CA VAL A 220 5.89 17.29 -20.75
C VAL A 220 5.85 17.43 -22.28
N TYR A 221 6.39 16.45 -22.99
CA TYR A 221 6.39 16.45 -24.45
C TYR A 221 4.97 16.43 -25.04
N GLU A 222 4.09 15.55 -24.56
CA GLU A 222 2.71 15.41 -25.02
C GLU A 222 1.94 16.73 -24.85
N ILE A 223 2.08 17.39 -23.70
CA ILE A 223 1.39 18.67 -23.46
C ILE A 223 1.95 19.77 -24.36
N SER A 224 3.28 19.85 -24.53
CA SER A 224 3.94 20.91 -25.28
C SER A 224 3.74 20.81 -26.79
N SER A 225 3.69 19.59 -27.32
CA SER A 225 3.57 19.32 -28.76
C SER A 225 2.12 19.12 -29.22
N GLY A 226 1.20 18.87 -28.31
CA GLY A 226 -0.17 18.43 -28.61
C GLY A 226 -0.29 17.05 -29.24
N THR A 227 0.81 16.26 -29.21
CA THR A 227 0.88 14.91 -29.81
C THR A 227 1.50 13.90 -28.84
N LYS A 228 1.00 12.66 -28.87
CA LYS A 228 1.64 11.59 -28.08
C LYS A 228 2.98 11.16 -28.72
N ARG A 229 3.99 10.94 -27.90
CA ARG A 229 5.21 10.27 -28.33
C ARG A 229 4.86 8.85 -28.85
N LYS A 230 5.35 8.52 -30.06
CA LYS A 230 5.14 7.20 -30.66
C LYS A 230 6.05 6.16 -30.04
#